data_71f002de92f43ee1a330b8bb55a1cfa4
#
_entry.id   71f002de92f43ee1a330b8bb55a1cfa4
#
_cell.length_a   1.000
_cell.length_b   1.000
_cell.length_c   1.000
_cell.angle_alpha   90.00
_cell.angle_beta   90.00
_cell.angle_gamma   90.00
#
_symmetry.space_group_name_H-M   'P 1'
#
loop_
_entity.id
_entity.type
_entity.pdbx_description
1 polymer ?
#
loop_
_entity_poly.entity_id
_entity_poly.type
_entity_poly.pdbx_seq_one_letter_code
_entity_poly.pdbx_strand_id
1 'polypeptide(L)'
;PDSLDPVVKEFQECFDAMERYELLFEYASKSMNSLPQENWNDDNMIHGCQSRAHVECSLDQDGLFLMRGGADAQIVQGLMEITRIAVDGSNCEDVATLEPVFADAMGFKSALTPSRSNGFKNMIDRVKLEAQRMLEDEI
;
A
#
# COMPACT_ATOMS: atom_id res chain seq x y z
N PRO A 1 5.03 -9.97 -5.49
CA PRO A 1 5.82 -9.30 -6.54
C PRO A 1 7.30 -9.23 -6.17
N ASP A 2 8.16 -9.38 -7.17
CA ASP A 2 9.60 -9.43 -6.96
C ASP A 2 10.14 -8.12 -6.35
N SER A 3 9.48 -6.99 -6.62
CA SER A 3 9.85 -5.70 -6.06
C SER A 3 9.77 -5.66 -4.54
N LEU A 4 8.96 -6.53 -3.94
CA LEU A 4 8.81 -6.61 -2.48
C LEU A 4 9.79 -7.57 -1.82
N ASP A 5 10.50 -8.41 -2.57
CA ASP A 5 11.37 -9.43 -1.96
C ASP A 5 12.37 -8.83 -0.96
N PRO A 6 13.09 -7.73 -1.27
CA PRO A 6 13.98 -7.12 -0.29
C PRO A 6 13.24 -6.58 0.95
N VAL A 7 12.03 -6.04 0.74
CA VAL A 7 11.21 -5.49 1.83
C VAL A 7 10.73 -6.62 2.74
N VAL A 8 10.21 -7.69 2.16
CA VAL A 8 9.77 -8.87 2.92
C VAL A 8 10.92 -9.40 3.78
N LYS A 9 12.12 -9.49 3.20
CA LYS A 9 13.30 -9.97 3.92
C LYS A 9 13.62 -9.08 5.13
N GLU A 10 13.56 -7.76 4.98
CA GLU A 10 13.79 -6.84 6.09
C GLU A 10 12.81 -7.10 7.24
N PHE A 11 11.53 -7.29 6.93
CA PHE A 11 10.53 -7.56 7.95
C PHE A 11 10.70 -8.94 8.58
N GLN A 12 11.12 -9.93 7.82
CA GLN A 12 11.40 -11.27 8.34
C GLN A 12 12.58 -11.27 9.32
N GLU A 13 13.51 -10.36 9.15
CA GLU A 13 14.67 -10.22 10.03
C GLU A 13 14.34 -9.46 11.33
N CYS A 14 13.15 -8.85 11.43
CA CYS A 14 12.72 -8.20 12.66
C CYS A 14 12.47 -9.23 13.75
N PHE A 15 12.95 -8.92 14.96
CA PHE A 15 12.85 -9.82 16.09
C PHE A 15 11.44 -9.90 16.66
N ASP A 16 10.73 -8.75 16.72
CA ASP A 16 9.42 -8.66 17.35
C ASP A 16 8.55 -7.59 16.66
N ALA A 17 7.34 -7.40 17.21
CA ALA A 17 6.39 -6.44 16.68
C ALA A 17 6.92 -4.99 16.77
N MET A 18 7.66 -4.66 17.82
CA MET A 18 8.19 -3.31 17.98
C MET A 18 9.20 -2.97 16.89
N GLU A 19 10.09 -3.89 16.55
CA GLU A 19 11.02 -3.69 15.44
C GLU A 19 10.29 -3.52 14.12
N ARG A 20 9.19 -4.27 13.92
CA ARG A 20 8.36 -4.12 12.72
C ARG A 20 7.70 -2.75 12.65
N TYR A 21 7.22 -2.21 13.77
CA TYR A 21 6.68 -0.86 13.82
C TYR A 21 7.73 0.19 13.50
N GLU A 22 8.93 0.03 14.06
CA GLU A 22 10.05 0.95 13.77
C GLU A 22 10.38 0.93 12.28
N LEU A 23 10.38 -0.24 11.66
CA LEU A 23 10.63 -0.37 10.22
C LEU A 23 9.52 0.28 9.40
N LEU A 24 8.26 0.14 9.82
CA LEU A 24 7.14 0.83 9.17
C LEU A 24 7.30 2.35 9.26
N PHE A 25 7.75 2.87 10.39
CA PHE A 25 8.03 4.30 10.54
C PHE A 25 9.14 4.76 9.58
N GLU A 26 10.16 3.93 9.37
CA GLU A 26 11.21 4.24 8.40
C GLU A 26 10.65 4.32 6.98
N TYR A 27 9.80 3.37 6.60
CA TYR A 27 9.14 3.40 5.29
C TYR A 27 8.26 4.63 5.13
N ALA A 28 7.54 5.02 6.17
CA ALA A 28 6.73 6.24 6.16
C ALA A 28 7.59 7.49 5.92
N SER A 29 8.75 7.56 6.57
CA SER A 29 9.65 8.71 6.45
C SER A 29 10.36 8.78 5.09
N LYS A 30 10.51 7.64 4.41
CA LYS A 30 11.13 7.56 3.10
C LYS A 30 10.15 7.78 1.95
N SER A 31 8.87 7.96 2.26
CA SER A 31 7.83 8.13 1.26
C SER A 31 8.00 9.48 0.57
N MET A 32 8.59 9.47 -0.62
CA MET A 32 8.95 10.69 -1.35
C MET A 32 7.86 11.19 -2.29
N ASN A 33 6.86 10.39 -2.56
CA ASN A 33 5.79 10.73 -3.50
C ASN A 33 4.43 10.45 -2.86
N SER A 34 4.27 10.84 -1.60
CA SER A 34 2.99 10.68 -0.91
C SER A 34 1.97 11.67 -1.46
N LEU A 35 0.69 11.32 -1.28
CA LEU A 35 -0.41 12.20 -1.68
C LEU A 35 -0.55 13.31 -0.65
N PRO A 36 -0.37 14.60 -1.05
CA PRO A 36 -0.49 15.71 -0.12
C PRO A 36 -1.90 15.80 0.47
N GLN A 37 -1.98 16.23 1.73
CA GLN A 37 -3.26 16.34 2.44
C GLN A 37 -4.24 17.26 1.71
N GLU A 38 -3.76 18.31 1.06
CA GLU A 38 -4.59 19.24 0.28
C GLU A 38 -5.32 18.56 -0.87
N ASN A 39 -4.86 17.39 -1.30
CA ASN A 39 -5.47 16.61 -2.37
C ASN A 39 -6.41 15.51 -1.83
N TRP A 40 -6.54 15.36 -0.52
CA TRP A 40 -7.43 14.37 0.08
C TRP A 40 -8.88 14.81 -0.09
N ASN A 41 -9.73 13.89 -0.55
CA ASN A 41 -11.16 14.13 -0.73
C ASN A 41 -11.94 12.83 -0.55
N ASP A 42 -13.26 12.91 -0.65
CA ASP A 42 -14.13 11.74 -0.46
C ASP A 42 -13.93 10.69 -1.54
N ASP A 43 -13.58 11.11 -2.76
CA ASP A 43 -13.43 10.18 -3.89
C ASP A 43 -12.19 9.31 -3.77
N ASN A 44 -11.11 9.83 -3.17
CA ASN A 44 -9.87 9.08 -3.00
C ASN A 44 -9.69 8.54 -1.59
N MET A 45 -10.67 8.70 -0.71
CA MET A 45 -10.61 8.13 0.64
C MET A 45 -10.77 6.61 0.60
N ILE A 46 -9.92 5.93 1.38
CA ILE A 46 -10.03 4.49 1.58
C ILE A 46 -10.96 4.26 2.76
N HIS A 47 -12.11 3.63 2.50
CA HIS A 47 -13.10 3.34 3.52
C HIS A 47 -12.69 2.13 4.36
N GLY A 48 -13.12 2.10 5.62
CA GLY A 48 -12.83 0.99 6.51
C GLY A 48 -11.50 1.10 7.24
N CYS A 49 -10.87 2.27 7.21
CA CYS A 49 -9.67 2.58 8.01
C CYS A 49 -10.06 3.49 9.17
N GLN A 50 -9.48 3.26 10.35
CA GLN A 50 -9.68 4.15 11.50
C GLN A 50 -8.93 5.48 11.29
N SER A 51 -7.76 5.43 10.65
CA SER A 51 -7.01 6.62 10.27
C SER A 51 -7.51 7.12 8.92
N ARG A 52 -7.32 8.43 8.67
CA ARG A 52 -7.58 8.97 7.34
C ARG A 52 -6.51 8.43 6.39
N ALA A 53 -6.96 7.78 5.33
CA ALA A 53 -6.09 7.20 4.31
C ALA A 53 -6.69 7.48 2.94
N HIS A 54 -5.87 8.00 2.03
CA HIS A 54 -6.30 8.43 0.71
C HIS A 54 -5.33 7.93 -0.34
N VAL A 55 -5.81 7.59 -1.53
CA VAL A 55 -4.98 7.05 -2.60
C VAL A 55 -5.44 7.59 -3.95
N GLU A 56 -4.47 7.92 -4.81
CA GLU A 56 -4.70 8.20 -6.22
C GLU A 56 -3.86 7.26 -7.06
N CYS A 57 -4.48 6.70 -8.09
CA CYS A 57 -3.82 5.77 -9.00
C CYS A 57 -3.88 6.31 -10.42
N SER A 58 -2.82 6.08 -11.18
CA SER A 58 -2.70 6.55 -12.55
C SER A 58 -1.81 5.60 -13.35
N LEU A 59 -1.64 5.90 -14.62
CA LEU A 59 -0.72 5.18 -15.49
C LEU A 59 0.40 6.12 -15.94
N ASP A 60 1.63 5.59 -16.06
CA ASP A 60 2.72 6.37 -16.61
C ASP A 60 2.66 6.36 -18.14
N GLN A 61 3.70 6.94 -18.79
CA GLN A 61 3.77 7.05 -20.23
C GLN A 61 3.78 5.68 -20.94
N ASP A 62 4.27 4.66 -20.26
CA ASP A 62 4.36 3.31 -20.81
C ASP A 62 3.13 2.45 -20.46
N GLY A 63 2.13 3.05 -19.82
CA GLY A 63 0.91 2.35 -19.41
C GLY A 63 1.07 1.53 -18.15
N LEU A 64 2.12 1.77 -17.38
CA LEU A 64 2.36 1.07 -16.13
C LEU A 64 1.70 1.78 -14.95
N PHE A 65 1.30 1.00 -13.96
CA PHE A 65 0.55 1.49 -12.81
C PHE A 65 1.41 2.35 -11.89
N LEU A 66 0.84 3.44 -11.41
CA LEU A 66 1.44 4.30 -10.40
C LEU A 66 0.42 4.59 -9.30
N MET A 67 0.86 4.61 -8.04
CA MET A 67 0.01 5.03 -6.95
C MET A 67 0.69 6.09 -6.09
N ARG A 68 -0.12 7.00 -5.56
CA ARG A 68 0.29 7.94 -4.54
C ARG A 68 -0.67 7.79 -3.37
N GLY A 69 -0.15 7.61 -2.18
CA GLY A 69 -0.97 7.45 -1.00
C GLY A 69 -0.57 8.37 0.13
N GLY A 70 -1.53 8.75 0.93
CA GLY A 70 -1.29 9.58 2.11
C GLY A 70 -2.18 9.15 3.26
N ALA A 71 -1.67 9.24 4.47
CA ALA A 71 -2.41 8.90 5.68
C ALA A 71 -1.98 9.78 6.83
N ASP A 72 -2.88 9.96 7.82
CA ASP A 72 -2.60 10.80 8.97
C ASP A 72 -1.94 10.04 10.14
N ALA A 73 -1.72 8.74 10.00
CA ALA A 73 -0.99 7.91 10.96
C ALA A 73 0.26 7.33 10.31
N GLN A 74 1.40 7.39 11.01
CA GLN A 74 2.68 6.94 10.45
C GLN A 74 2.70 5.45 10.10
N ILE A 75 2.08 4.61 10.92
CA ILE A 75 2.02 3.17 10.61
C ILE A 75 1.26 2.94 9.31
N VAL A 76 0.14 3.64 9.13
CA VAL A 76 -0.65 3.53 7.91
C VAL A 76 0.11 4.07 6.71
N GLN A 77 0.83 5.18 6.89
CA GLN A 77 1.68 5.72 5.82
C GLN A 77 2.78 4.73 5.43
N GLY A 78 3.35 4.01 6.40
CA GLY A 78 4.33 2.95 6.12
C GLY A 78 3.74 1.82 5.32
N LEU A 79 2.54 1.37 5.68
CA LEU A 79 1.81 0.35 4.92
C LEU A 79 1.47 0.84 3.51
N MET A 80 1.16 2.11 3.37
CA MET A 80 0.91 2.75 2.08
C MET A 80 2.15 2.70 1.19
N GLU A 81 3.31 3.02 1.76
CA GLU A 81 4.58 2.98 1.02
C GLU A 81 4.92 1.56 0.56
N ILE A 82 4.70 0.57 1.41
CA ILE A 82 4.92 -0.84 1.05
C ILE A 82 3.99 -1.23 -0.11
N THR A 83 2.72 -0.83 -0.06
CA THR A 83 1.78 -1.08 -1.14
C THR A 83 2.25 -0.43 -2.44
N ARG A 84 2.73 0.81 -2.37
CA ARG A 84 3.28 1.51 -3.53
C ARG A 84 4.44 0.74 -4.14
N ILE A 85 5.38 0.28 -3.32
CA ILE A 85 6.52 -0.51 -3.80
C ILE A 85 6.03 -1.78 -4.52
N ALA A 86 4.96 -2.38 -4.02
CA ALA A 86 4.39 -3.60 -4.62
C ALA A 86 3.82 -3.35 -6.02
N VAL A 87 3.24 -2.19 -6.27
CA VAL A 87 2.43 -1.97 -7.47
C VAL A 87 3.03 -0.99 -8.48
N ASP A 88 3.86 -0.04 -8.06
CA ASP A 88 4.45 0.94 -8.97
C ASP A 88 5.29 0.24 -10.05
N GLY A 89 5.05 0.62 -11.31
CA GLY A 89 5.77 0.06 -12.43
C GLY A 89 5.28 -1.30 -12.90
N SER A 90 4.20 -1.82 -12.31
CA SER A 90 3.57 -3.06 -12.73
C SER A 90 2.49 -2.77 -13.77
N ASN A 91 2.15 -3.77 -14.61
CA ASN A 91 0.98 -3.60 -15.47
C ASN A 91 -0.31 -3.74 -14.66
N CYS A 92 -1.41 -3.19 -15.17
CA CYS A 92 -2.69 -3.16 -14.44
C CYS A 92 -3.22 -4.56 -14.16
N GLU A 93 -2.98 -5.51 -15.04
CA GLU A 93 -3.45 -6.88 -14.85
C GLU A 93 -2.80 -7.51 -13.61
N ASP A 94 -1.50 -7.31 -13.43
CA ASP A 94 -0.79 -7.83 -12.26
C ASP A 94 -1.27 -7.15 -10.97
N VAL A 95 -1.55 -5.87 -11.02
CA VAL A 95 -2.08 -5.16 -9.84
C VAL A 95 -3.50 -5.64 -9.53
N ALA A 96 -4.34 -5.77 -10.55
CA ALA A 96 -5.74 -6.21 -10.37
C ALA A 96 -5.85 -7.61 -9.77
N THR A 97 -4.85 -8.46 -10.00
CA THR A 97 -4.82 -9.85 -9.52
C THR A 97 -3.84 -10.08 -8.36
N LEU A 98 -3.34 -9.00 -7.77
CA LEU A 98 -2.37 -9.07 -6.67
C LEU A 98 -2.95 -9.85 -5.49
N GLU A 99 -2.19 -10.84 -5.02
CA GLU A 99 -2.54 -11.60 -3.82
C GLU A 99 -1.69 -11.08 -2.64
N PRO A 100 -2.32 -10.70 -1.52
CA PRO A 100 -1.60 -10.06 -0.41
C PRO A 100 -0.87 -11.05 0.50
N VAL A 101 -0.37 -12.15 -0.05
CA VAL A 101 0.38 -13.16 0.71
C VAL A 101 1.66 -12.60 1.33
N PHE A 102 2.19 -11.50 0.77
CA PHE A 102 3.37 -10.85 1.31
C PHE A 102 3.13 -10.31 2.72
N ALA A 103 1.89 -9.94 3.06
CA ALA A 103 1.57 -9.43 4.39
C ALA A 103 1.82 -10.50 5.46
N ASP A 104 1.46 -11.74 5.19
CA ASP A 104 1.74 -12.86 6.09
C ASP A 104 3.24 -13.11 6.20
N ALA A 105 3.95 -13.06 5.08
CA ALA A 105 5.40 -13.25 5.05
C ALA A 105 6.13 -12.16 5.85
N MET A 106 5.58 -10.96 5.91
CA MET A 106 6.14 -9.84 6.69
C MET A 106 5.81 -9.92 8.19
N GLY A 107 4.98 -10.87 8.60
CA GLY A 107 4.59 -11.02 10.00
C GLY A 107 3.52 -10.04 10.45
N PHE A 108 2.81 -9.42 9.53
CA PHE A 108 1.79 -8.41 9.86
C PHE A 108 0.56 -9.01 10.54
N LYS A 109 0.29 -10.30 10.29
CA LYS A 109 -0.84 -10.98 10.92
C LYS A 109 -0.75 -10.96 12.45
N SER A 110 0.46 -11.09 12.99
CA SER A 110 0.68 -11.06 14.44
C SER A 110 1.10 -9.69 14.95
N ALA A 111 1.73 -8.86 14.12
CA ALA A 111 2.24 -7.56 14.54
C ALA A 111 1.19 -6.46 14.54
N LEU A 112 0.28 -6.46 13.57
CA LEU A 112 -0.74 -5.42 13.45
C LEU A 112 -1.98 -5.76 14.29
N THR A 113 -2.61 -4.71 14.85
CA THR A 113 -3.92 -4.88 15.47
C THR A 113 -4.95 -5.29 14.40
N PRO A 114 -6.09 -5.90 14.80
CA PRO A 114 -7.13 -6.23 13.82
C PRO A 114 -7.60 -5.04 13.00
N SER A 115 -7.74 -3.86 13.61
CA SER A 115 -8.14 -2.64 12.88
C SER A 115 -7.14 -2.27 11.79
N ARG A 116 -5.84 -2.36 12.10
CA ARG A 116 -4.79 -2.02 11.13
C ARG A 116 -4.65 -3.06 10.04
N SER A 117 -4.82 -4.34 10.38
CA SER A 117 -4.85 -5.42 9.39
C SER A 117 -6.01 -5.22 8.42
N ASN A 118 -7.20 -4.87 8.92
CA ASN A 118 -8.35 -4.58 8.07
C ASN A 118 -8.11 -3.35 7.20
N GLY A 119 -7.52 -2.30 7.76
CA GLY A 119 -7.17 -1.10 6.99
C GLY A 119 -6.20 -1.40 5.87
N PHE A 120 -5.20 -2.22 6.13
CA PHE A 120 -4.23 -2.64 5.12
C PHE A 120 -4.90 -3.45 4.00
N LYS A 121 -5.77 -4.39 4.38
CA LYS A 121 -6.55 -5.16 3.41
C LYS A 121 -7.42 -4.24 2.55
N ASN A 122 -8.11 -3.29 3.15
CA ASN A 122 -8.95 -2.34 2.43
C ASN A 122 -8.13 -1.47 1.48
N MET A 123 -6.92 -1.08 1.87
CA MET A 123 -5.99 -0.34 1.03
C MET A 123 -5.63 -1.14 -0.22
N ILE A 124 -5.24 -2.40 -0.04
CA ILE A 124 -4.87 -3.28 -1.15
C ILE A 124 -6.08 -3.51 -2.06
N ASP A 125 -7.25 -3.76 -1.48
CA ASP A 125 -8.48 -3.97 -2.25
C ASP A 125 -8.83 -2.73 -3.08
N ARG A 126 -8.65 -1.52 -2.53
CA ARG A 126 -8.91 -0.28 -3.26
C ARG A 126 -7.96 -0.11 -4.45
N VAL A 127 -6.68 -0.40 -4.26
CA VAL A 127 -5.68 -0.30 -5.32
C VAL A 127 -5.99 -1.32 -6.42
N LYS A 128 -6.37 -2.53 -6.06
CA LYS A 128 -6.79 -3.55 -7.02
C LYS A 128 -8.03 -3.10 -7.81
N LEU A 129 -8.99 -2.50 -7.14
CA LEU A 129 -10.20 -1.99 -7.79
C LEU A 129 -9.86 -0.89 -8.80
N GLU A 130 -8.96 0.02 -8.45
CA GLU A 130 -8.51 1.06 -9.37
C GLU A 130 -7.87 0.47 -10.63
N ALA A 131 -7.04 -0.56 -10.46
CA ALA A 131 -6.44 -1.25 -11.61
C ALA A 131 -7.49 -1.95 -12.47
N GLN A 132 -8.50 -2.56 -11.85
CA GLN A 132 -9.60 -3.20 -12.57
C GLN A 132 -10.38 -2.18 -13.40
N ARG A 133 -10.64 -0.99 -12.83
CA ARG A 133 -11.33 0.09 -13.55
C ARG A 133 -10.52 0.58 -14.75
N MET A 134 -9.21 0.69 -14.60
CA MET A 134 -8.32 1.09 -15.70
C MET A 134 -8.35 0.06 -16.84
N LEU A 135 -8.40 -1.23 -16.51
CA LEU A 135 -8.51 -2.29 -17.51
C LEU A 135 -9.85 -2.22 -18.25
N GLU A 136 -10.94 -1.93 -17.56
CA GLU A 136 -12.26 -1.78 -18.18
C GLU A 136 -12.29 -0.58 -19.13
N ASP A 137 -11.64 0.50 -18.76
CA ASP A 137 -11.60 1.74 -19.57
C ASP A 137 -10.81 1.57 -20.86
N GLU A 138 -9.93 0.58 -20.95
CA GLU A 138 -9.15 0.27 -22.16
C GLU A 138 -9.96 -0.44 -23.24
N ILE A 139 -11.15 -0.93 -22.91
CA ILE A 139 -12.04 -1.60 -23.86
C ILE A 139 -12.95 -0.55 -24.55
#